data_e62621ca0bbaf4954b374366af211c11
#
_entry.id   e62621ca0bbaf4954b374366af211c11
#
_cell.length_a   1.000
_cell.length_b   1.000
_cell.length_c   1.000
_cell.angle_alpha   90.00
_cell.angle_beta   90.00
_cell.angle_gamma   90.00
#
_symmetry.space_group_name_H-M   'P 1'
#
loop_
_entity.id
_entity.type
_entity.pdbx_description
1 polymer ?
#
loop_
_entity_poly.entity_id
_entity_poly.type
_entity_poly.pdbx_seq_one_letter_code
_entity_poly.pdbx_strand_id
1 'polypeptide(L)' 'MKIKCKICQTIIEGDKRGHLIWCKCGKCAIDETKYYARIIGEFTDWEKIKE' A
#
# COMPACT_ATOMS: atom_id res chain seq x y z
N MET A 1 4.16 7.15 -2.65
CA MET A 1 4.30 5.74 -3.06
C MET A 1 2.94 5.13 -3.28
N LYS A 2 2.78 4.42 -4.37
CA LYS A 2 1.52 3.73 -4.69
C LYS A 2 1.76 2.25 -4.85
N ILE A 3 0.81 1.46 -4.39
CA ILE A 3 0.83 0.01 -4.60
C ILE A 3 -0.54 -0.44 -5.10
N LYS A 4 -0.56 -1.56 -5.77
CA LYS A 4 -1.79 -2.19 -6.22
C LYS A 4 -1.93 -3.54 -5.55
N CYS A 5 -3.06 -3.77 -4.90
CA CYS A 5 -3.37 -5.08 -4.34
C CYS A 5 -3.72 -6.02 -5.49
N LYS A 6 -3.03 -7.15 -5.56
CA LYS A 6 -3.26 -8.13 -6.63
C LYS A 6 -4.53 -8.94 -6.41
N ILE A 7 -5.05 -8.93 -5.21
CA ILE A 7 -6.25 -9.68 -4.86
C ILE A 7 -7.52 -8.94 -5.25
N CYS A 8 -7.65 -7.69 -4.79
CA CYS A 8 -8.84 -6.88 -5.08
C CYS A 8 -8.59 -5.83 -6.16
N GLN A 9 -7.34 -5.70 -6.61
CA GLN A 9 -6.91 -4.77 -7.65
C GLN A 9 -7.10 -3.29 -7.30
N THR A 10 -7.24 -3.00 -6.02
CA THR A 10 -7.34 -1.63 -5.54
C THR A 10 -5.96 -1.00 -5.53
N ILE A 11 -5.87 0.22 -6.04
CA ILE A 11 -4.64 1.00 -5.95
C ILE A 11 -4.74 1.90 -4.73
N ILE A 12 -3.74 1.84 -3.86
CA ILE A 12 -3.68 2.67 -2.66
C ILE A 12 -2.40 3.50 -2.67
N GLU A 13 -2.48 4.69 -2.13
CA GLU A 13 -1.37 5.62 -2.09
C GLU A 13 -1.11 6.07 -0.66
N GLY A 14 0.15 6.08 -0.24
CA GLY A 14 0.54 6.62 1.05
C GLY A 14 0.34 8.13 1.09
N ASP A 15 -0.09 8.65 2.22
CA ASP A 15 -0.38 10.07 2.37
C ASP A 15 0.79 10.87 2.96
N LYS A 16 1.89 10.20 3.26
CA LYS A 16 3.11 10.79 3.85
C LYS A 16 2.92 11.35 5.26
N ARG A 17 1.79 11.08 5.87
CA ARG A 17 1.48 11.50 7.24
C ARG A 17 1.57 10.38 8.26
N GLY A 18 1.93 9.19 7.80
CA GLY A 18 2.03 8.03 8.67
C GLY A 18 0.71 7.33 8.94
N HIS A 19 -0.30 7.61 8.16
CA HIS A 19 -1.58 6.91 8.28
C HIS A 19 -1.53 5.57 7.57
N LEU A 20 -2.12 4.58 8.19
CA LEU A 20 -2.20 3.24 7.61
C LEU A 20 -3.42 3.19 6.70
N ILE A 21 -3.18 2.95 5.42
CA ILE A 21 -4.23 2.92 4.41
C ILE A 21 -4.39 1.51 3.90
N TRP A 22 -5.56 0.92 4.08
CA TRP A 22 -5.85 -0.46 3.71
C TRP A 22 -6.49 -0.53 2.32
N CYS A 23 -6.22 -1.62 1.62
CA CYS A 23 -6.91 -1.88 0.37
C CYS A 23 -8.34 -2.37 0.67
N LYS A 24 -9.13 -2.46 -0.37
CA LYS A 24 -10.55 -2.81 -0.26
C LYS A 24 -10.79 -4.17 0.40
N CYS A 25 -9.94 -5.14 0.08
CA CYS A 25 -10.08 -6.49 0.64
C CYS A 25 -9.41 -6.64 2.00
N GLY A 26 -8.65 -5.64 2.44
CA GLY A 26 -7.97 -5.67 3.72
C GLY A 26 -6.75 -6.57 3.78
N LYS A 27 -6.26 -7.08 2.65
CA LYS A 27 -5.11 -7.98 2.63
C LYS A 27 -3.78 -7.24 2.65
N CYS A 28 -3.75 -6.02 2.17
CA CYS A 28 -2.54 -5.23 2.20
C CYS A 28 -2.84 -3.79 2.57
N ALA A 29 -1.80 -3.10 3.04
CA ALA A 29 -1.93 -1.72 3.47
C ALA A 29 -0.61 -1.01 3.23
N ILE A 30 -0.66 0.30 3.21
CA ILE A 30 0.54 1.13 3.09
C ILE A 30 0.58 2.13 4.23
N ASP A 31 1.77 2.30 4.80
CA ASP A 31 2.03 3.26 5.86
C ASP A 31 3.26 4.06 5.43
N GLU A 32 3.03 5.28 4.97
CA GLU A 32 4.10 6.13 4.46
C GLU A 32 4.22 7.40 5.29
N THR A 33 5.47 7.74 5.64
CA THR A 33 5.81 9.02 6.28
C THR A 33 6.79 9.74 5.37
N LYS A 34 7.24 10.94 5.78
CA LYS A 34 8.30 11.64 5.05
C LYS A 34 9.64 10.91 5.14
N TYR A 35 9.79 9.96 6.06
CA TYR A 35 11.08 9.30 6.33
C TYR A 35 11.13 7.88 5.81
N TYR A 36 10.00 7.21 5.71
CA TYR A 36 9.96 5.81 5.29
C TYR A 36 8.58 5.45 4.76
N ALA A 37 8.53 4.30 4.11
CA ALA A 37 7.26 3.70 3.70
C ALA A 37 7.30 2.22 4.05
N ARG A 38 6.21 1.70 4.58
CA ARG A 38 6.06 0.29 4.91
C ARG A 38 4.81 -0.25 4.25
N ILE A 39 4.88 -1.51 3.85
CA ILE A 39 3.74 -2.18 3.25
C ILE A 39 3.43 -3.41 4.07
N ILE A 40 2.15 -3.56 4.41
CA ILE A 40 1.64 -4.68 5.18
C ILE A 40 0.98 -5.64 4.20
N GLY A 41 1.22 -6.92 4.38
CA GLY A 41 0.69 -7.96 3.51
C GLY A 41 1.81 -8.80 2.93
N GLU A 42 1.44 -9.90 2.30
CA GLU A 42 2.42 -10.77 1.67
C GLU A 42 3.03 -10.11 0.46
N PHE A 43 4.30 -10.32 0.28
CA PHE A 43 5.05 -9.78 -0.84
C PHE A 43 4.40 -10.09 -2.20
N THR A 44 3.73 -11.23 -2.29
CA THR A 44 3.07 -11.67 -3.53
C THR A 44 1.66 -11.10 -3.71
N ASP A 45 1.13 -10.41 -2.69
CA ASP A 45 -0.25 -9.91 -2.72
C ASP A 45 -0.38 -8.49 -3.25
N TRP A 46 0.74 -7.83 -3.48
CA TRP A 46 0.73 -6.46 -3.96
C TRP A 46 1.87 -6.21 -4.91
N GLU A 47 1.77 -5.15 -5.68
CA GLU A 47 2.86 -4.72 -6.54
C GLU A 47 3.01 -3.21 -6.46
N LYS A 48 4.23 -2.74 -6.59
CA LYS A 48 4.53 -1.32 -6.59
C LYS A 48 4.12 -0.71 -7.91
N ILE A 49 3.39 0.40 -7.85
CA ILE A 49 3.01 1.13 -9.05
C ILE A 49 4.13 2.12 -9.37
N LYS A 50 4.55 2.09 -10.59
CA LYS A 50 5.56 3.03 -11.06
C LYS A 50 4.88 4.36 -11.36
N GLU A 51 5.36 5.41 -10.72
CA GLU A 51 4.80 6.74 -10.90
C GLU A 51 5.52 7.52 -11.99
#